data_14fb550e6469ef282054fc2c07edf09e
#
_entry.id   14fb550e6469ef282054fc2c07edf09e
#
_cell.length_a   1.000
_cell.length_b   1.000
_cell.length_c   1.000
_cell.angle_alpha   90.00
_cell.angle_beta   90.00
_cell.angle_gamma   90.00
#
_symmetry.space_group_name_H-M   'P 1'
#
loop_
_entity.id
_entity.type
_entity.pdbx_description
1 polymer ?
#
loop_
_entity_poly.entity_id
_entity_poly.type
_entity_poly.pdbx_seq_one_letter_code
_entity_poly.pdbx_strand_id
1 'polypeptide(L)'
;MKNEVYMSGTGNDFICSSYERDLSQIEITSIVGDSLLPIDGVIFIEQINSSTVKMHYFNNDGTPAELCVNGVRCTAKFAVDNNLVDNSKLIVRAPVGDIEAVVENDTVKIEAPMPTLSLIHI
;
A
#
# COMPACT_ATOMS: atom_id res chain seq x y z
N MET A 1 -0.32 6.08 -14.97
CA MET A 1 -0.38 4.95 -14.03
C MET A 1 -1.76 4.33 -14.07
N LYS A 2 -1.81 3.05 -13.87
CA LYS A 2 -3.06 2.30 -13.95
C LYS A 2 -3.79 2.31 -12.62
N ASN A 3 -5.09 2.69 -12.64
CA ASN A 3 -5.94 2.75 -11.46
C ASN A 3 -5.43 3.71 -10.39
N GLU A 4 -4.82 4.80 -10.79
CA GLU A 4 -4.26 5.77 -9.84
C GLU A 4 -5.35 6.36 -8.97
N VAL A 5 -5.14 6.33 -7.65
CA VAL A 5 -6.06 6.85 -6.64
C VAL A 5 -5.29 7.57 -5.57
N TYR A 6 -5.80 8.73 -5.15
CA TYR A 6 -5.30 9.42 -3.96
C TYR A 6 -6.02 8.84 -2.75
N MET A 7 -5.27 8.30 -1.80
CA MET A 7 -5.83 7.69 -0.61
C MET A 7 -5.26 8.33 0.65
N SER A 8 -6.13 8.62 1.60
CA SER A 8 -5.73 9.23 2.86
C SER A 8 -6.01 8.26 3.99
N GLY A 9 -4.96 7.82 4.66
CA GLY A 9 -5.07 7.13 5.92
C GLY A 9 -4.98 8.16 7.05
N THR A 10 -5.10 7.70 8.29
CA THR A 10 -5.01 8.60 9.44
C THR A 10 -3.60 9.19 9.53
N GLY A 11 -3.48 10.46 9.16
CA GLY A 11 -2.21 11.18 9.24
C GLY A 11 -1.25 10.97 8.07
N ASN A 12 -1.62 10.17 7.07
CA ASN A 12 -0.79 9.94 5.89
C ASN A 12 -1.62 9.99 4.62
N ASP A 13 -1.04 10.54 3.57
CA ASP A 13 -1.66 10.65 2.26
C ASP A 13 -0.79 9.95 1.23
N PHE A 14 -1.41 9.12 0.40
CA PHE A 14 -0.69 8.31 -0.58
C PHE A 14 -1.31 8.40 -1.96
N ILE A 15 -0.46 8.27 -2.99
CA ILE A 15 -0.93 7.90 -4.31
C ILE A 15 -0.78 6.39 -4.40
N CYS A 16 -1.87 5.70 -4.70
CA CYS A 16 -1.88 4.25 -4.89
C CYS A 16 -2.22 3.92 -6.33
N SER A 17 -1.54 2.95 -6.90
CA SER A 17 -1.72 2.57 -8.29
C SER A 17 -1.41 1.09 -8.45
N SER A 18 -1.96 0.48 -9.49
CA SER A 18 -1.60 -0.90 -9.83
C SER A 18 -0.15 -0.95 -10.29
N TYR A 19 0.58 -1.93 -9.81
CA TYR A 19 1.97 -2.16 -10.20
C TYR A 19 2.02 -2.60 -11.66
N GLU A 20 2.87 -1.97 -12.44
CA GLU A 20 3.09 -2.35 -13.83
C GLU A 20 4.55 -2.72 -14.07
N ARG A 21 5.45 -1.97 -13.46
CA ARG A 21 6.90 -2.20 -13.54
C ARG A 21 7.59 -1.42 -12.44
N ASP A 22 8.84 -1.73 -12.21
CA ASP A 22 9.63 -0.96 -11.27
C ASP A 22 9.91 0.42 -11.86
N LEU A 23 9.77 1.45 -11.02
CA LEU A 23 10.06 2.82 -11.38
C LEU A 23 11.34 3.28 -10.70
N SER A 24 12.06 4.16 -11.38
CA SER A 24 13.26 4.78 -10.81
C SER A 24 12.87 5.83 -9.76
N GLN A 25 13.84 6.21 -8.94
CA GLN A 25 13.64 7.27 -7.96
C GLN A 25 13.18 8.57 -8.63
N ILE A 26 13.75 8.90 -9.79
CA ILE A 26 13.39 10.11 -10.52
C ILE A 26 11.95 10.05 -11.00
N GLU A 27 11.52 8.89 -11.49
CA GLU A 27 10.12 8.71 -11.92
C GLU A 27 9.15 8.88 -10.77
N ILE A 28 9.47 8.34 -9.60
CA ILE A 28 8.63 8.45 -8.42
C ILE A 28 8.56 9.90 -7.92
N THR A 29 9.69 10.59 -7.87
CA THR A 29 9.69 12.00 -7.45
C THR A 29 8.93 12.89 -8.43
N SER A 30 8.92 12.54 -9.72
CA SER A 30 8.10 13.24 -10.70
C SER A 30 6.61 13.07 -10.42
N ILE A 31 6.19 11.86 -10.06
CA ILE A 31 4.79 11.60 -9.70
C ILE A 31 4.39 12.47 -8.50
N VAL A 32 5.25 12.52 -7.49
CA VAL A 32 5.00 13.33 -6.31
C VAL A 32 4.92 14.81 -6.67
N GLY A 33 5.86 15.29 -7.50
CA GLY A 33 5.92 16.68 -7.89
C GLY A 33 4.73 17.13 -8.73
N ASP A 34 4.12 16.22 -9.48
CA ASP A 34 2.97 16.51 -10.32
C ASP A 34 1.66 16.49 -9.54
N SER A 35 1.66 16.03 -8.32
CA SER A 35 0.46 15.98 -7.50
C SER A 35 0.02 17.37 -7.09
N LEU A 36 -1.28 17.65 -7.20
CA LEU A 36 -1.86 18.90 -6.73
C LEU A 36 -2.01 18.94 -5.21
N LEU A 37 -1.94 17.78 -4.58
CA LEU A 37 -2.08 17.64 -3.14
C LEU A 37 -0.77 17.13 -2.55
N PRO A 38 -0.45 17.53 -1.32
CA PRO A 38 0.74 16.98 -0.66
C PRO A 38 0.57 15.49 -0.44
N ILE A 39 1.61 14.72 -0.70
CA ILE A 39 1.59 13.28 -0.47
C ILE A 39 2.84 12.85 0.30
N ASP A 40 2.66 11.84 1.14
CA ASP A 40 3.73 11.30 1.97
C ASP A 40 4.45 10.14 1.31
N GLY A 41 3.76 9.44 0.42
CA GLY A 41 4.37 8.31 -0.27
C GLY A 41 3.56 7.83 -1.45
N VAL A 42 4.16 6.91 -2.19
CA VAL A 42 3.56 6.30 -3.38
C VAL A 42 3.61 4.79 -3.19
N ILE A 43 2.49 4.14 -3.46
CA ILE A 43 2.38 2.70 -3.31
C ILE A 43 1.89 2.10 -4.62
N PHE A 44 2.63 1.11 -5.13
CA PHE A 44 2.19 0.32 -6.28
C PHE A 44 1.80 -1.05 -5.76
N ILE A 45 0.61 -1.51 -6.13
CA ILE A 45 0.03 -2.74 -5.61
C ILE A 45 0.06 -3.80 -6.69
N GLU A 46 0.77 -4.88 -6.42
CA GLU A 46 0.93 -6.01 -7.34
C GLU A 46 0.08 -7.18 -6.91
N GLN A 47 -0.75 -7.68 -7.81
CA GLN A 47 -1.51 -8.90 -7.56
C GLN A 47 -0.57 -10.10 -7.61
N ILE A 48 -0.53 -10.86 -6.52
CA ILE A 48 0.28 -12.09 -6.46
C ILE A 48 -0.60 -13.30 -6.75
N ASN A 49 -1.75 -13.38 -6.09
CA ASN A 49 -2.74 -14.41 -6.34
C ASN A 49 -4.12 -13.90 -5.88
N SER A 50 -5.12 -14.76 -5.83
CA SER A 50 -6.48 -14.34 -5.50
C SER A 50 -6.68 -13.84 -4.07
N SER A 51 -5.69 -14.03 -3.19
CA SER A 51 -5.79 -13.64 -1.79
C SER A 51 -4.59 -12.82 -1.30
N THR A 52 -3.63 -12.52 -2.17
CA THR A 52 -2.39 -11.87 -1.77
C THR A 52 -2.01 -10.77 -2.74
N VAL A 53 -1.64 -9.61 -2.20
CA VAL A 53 -1.02 -8.54 -2.97
C VAL A 53 0.31 -8.16 -2.35
N LYS A 54 1.19 -7.60 -3.16
CA LYS A 54 2.47 -7.08 -2.70
C LYS A 54 2.45 -5.57 -2.83
N MET A 55 2.86 -4.87 -1.77
CA MET A 55 2.99 -3.43 -1.82
C MET A 55 4.43 -3.04 -2.12
N HIS A 56 4.59 -2.21 -3.15
CA HIS A 56 5.86 -1.57 -3.49
C HIS A 56 5.74 -0.14 -2.98
N TYR A 57 6.35 0.14 -1.84
CA TYR A 57 6.13 1.38 -1.11
C TYR A 57 7.36 2.27 -1.16
N PHE A 58 7.15 3.54 -1.49
CA PHE A 58 8.20 4.54 -1.62
C PHE A 58 7.84 5.80 -0.86
N ASN A 59 8.85 6.41 -0.25
CA ASN A 59 8.72 7.73 0.34
C ASN A 59 8.52 8.78 -0.76
N ASN A 60 8.12 9.98 -0.38
CA ASN A 60 7.88 11.05 -1.35
C ASN A 60 9.15 11.55 -2.05
N ASP A 61 10.32 11.18 -1.57
CA ASP A 61 11.59 11.47 -2.22
C ASP A 61 12.04 10.34 -3.15
N GLY A 62 11.21 9.31 -3.35
CA GLY A 62 11.48 8.20 -4.24
C GLY A 62 12.32 7.10 -3.63
N THR A 63 12.74 7.22 -2.37
CA THR A 63 13.48 6.14 -1.71
C THR A 63 12.52 5.05 -1.23
N PRO A 64 12.96 3.77 -1.26
CA PRO A 64 12.11 2.70 -0.73
C PRO A 64 11.76 2.95 0.74
N ALA A 65 10.51 2.70 1.08
CA ALA A 65 10.03 2.81 2.45
C ALA A 65 9.83 1.42 3.04
N GLU A 66 9.94 1.31 4.37
CA GLU A 66 9.89 -0.01 5.01
C GLU A 66 8.49 -0.39 5.45
N LEU A 67 7.91 0.37 6.35
CA LEU A 67 6.58 0.04 6.86
C LEU A 67 5.82 1.29 7.26
N CYS A 68 4.54 1.27 6.89
CA CYS A 68 3.57 2.22 7.38
C CYS A 68 2.24 1.47 7.49
N VAL A 69 1.70 1.39 8.70
CA VAL A 69 0.43 0.70 8.92
C VAL A 69 -0.68 1.32 8.08
N ASN A 70 -0.70 2.65 7.95
CA ASN A 70 -1.67 3.32 7.10
C ASN A 70 -1.49 2.95 5.63
N GLY A 71 -0.25 2.76 5.18
CA GLY A 71 0.03 2.28 3.83
C GLY A 71 -0.49 0.88 3.59
N VAL A 72 -0.38 -0.01 4.58
CA VAL A 72 -0.95 -1.35 4.50
C VAL A 72 -2.47 -1.28 4.40
N ARG A 73 -3.11 -0.42 5.17
CA ARG A 73 -4.56 -0.23 5.10
C ARG A 73 -4.99 0.27 3.72
N CYS A 74 -4.29 1.26 3.20
CA CYS A 74 -4.58 1.77 1.85
C CYS A 74 -4.39 0.70 0.79
N THR A 75 -3.32 -0.10 0.91
CA THR A 75 -3.04 -1.20 -0.02
C THR A 75 -4.18 -2.23 -0.01
N ALA A 76 -4.64 -2.63 1.16
CA ALA A 76 -5.72 -3.60 1.28
C ALA A 76 -7.01 -3.07 0.67
N LYS A 77 -7.37 -1.83 0.99
CA LYS A 77 -8.57 -1.19 0.46
C LYS A 77 -8.49 -1.08 -1.07
N PHE A 78 -7.36 -0.65 -1.59
CA PHE A 78 -7.13 -0.58 -3.04
C PHE A 78 -7.32 -1.93 -3.70
N ALA A 79 -6.76 -2.99 -3.11
CA ALA A 79 -6.83 -4.33 -3.68
C ALA A 79 -8.27 -4.83 -3.77
N VAL A 80 -9.06 -4.60 -2.74
CA VAL A 80 -10.47 -5.00 -2.73
C VAL A 80 -11.28 -4.16 -3.72
N ASP A 81 -11.08 -2.86 -3.72
CA ASP A 81 -11.84 -1.94 -4.59
C ASP A 81 -11.56 -2.17 -6.07
N ASN A 82 -10.37 -2.64 -6.40
CA ASN A 82 -9.96 -2.89 -7.79
C ASN A 82 -10.00 -4.38 -8.18
N ASN A 83 -10.62 -5.21 -7.33
CA ASN A 83 -10.80 -6.64 -7.60
C ASN A 83 -9.48 -7.39 -7.83
N LEU A 84 -8.43 -6.98 -7.16
CA LEU A 84 -7.16 -7.69 -7.22
C LEU A 84 -7.17 -8.94 -6.37
N VAL A 85 -8.10 -9.02 -5.44
CA VAL A 85 -8.32 -10.19 -4.58
C VAL A 85 -9.81 -10.55 -4.59
N ASP A 86 -10.10 -11.82 -4.30
CA ASP A 86 -11.48 -12.35 -4.36
C ASP A 86 -12.28 -12.06 -3.08
N ASN A 87 -11.61 -11.85 -1.98
CA ASN A 87 -12.25 -11.71 -0.67
C ASN A 87 -11.84 -10.42 0.01
N SER A 88 -12.65 -10.02 0.98
CA SER A 88 -12.33 -8.87 1.83
C SER A 88 -11.21 -9.17 2.83
N LYS A 89 -10.87 -10.44 3.03
CA LYS A 89 -9.73 -10.85 3.84
C LYS A 89 -8.59 -11.22 2.91
N LEU A 90 -7.43 -10.58 3.10
CA LEU A 90 -6.30 -10.76 2.19
C LEU A 90 -4.99 -10.66 2.95
N ILE A 91 -3.93 -11.04 2.26
CA ILE A 91 -2.57 -10.90 2.76
C ILE A 91 -1.90 -9.77 1.97
N VAL A 92 -1.34 -8.82 2.69
CA VAL A 92 -0.52 -7.76 2.11
C VAL A 92 0.94 -8.12 2.35
N ARG A 93 1.68 -8.35 1.28
CA ARG A 93 3.12 -8.61 1.38
C ARG A 93 3.83 -7.27 1.43
N ALA A 94 4.24 -6.90 2.63
CA ALA A 94 4.95 -5.65 2.89
C ALA A 94 6.45 -5.94 2.99
N PRO A 95 7.31 -4.90 2.96
CA PRO A 95 8.75 -5.09 3.10
C PRO A 95 9.16 -5.85 4.35
N VAL A 96 8.42 -5.72 5.44
CA VAL A 96 8.73 -6.40 6.71
C VAL A 96 8.12 -7.79 6.82
N GLY A 97 7.29 -8.20 5.87
CA GLY A 97 6.65 -9.52 5.89
C GLY A 97 5.17 -9.45 5.55
N ASP A 98 4.52 -10.60 5.64
CA ASP A 98 3.11 -10.73 5.28
C ASP A 98 2.21 -10.28 6.43
N ILE A 99 1.21 -9.47 6.10
CA ILE A 99 0.28 -8.91 7.07
C ILE A 99 -1.14 -9.27 6.61
N GLU A 100 -1.92 -9.85 7.52
CA GLU A 100 -3.34 -10.11 7.22
C GLU A 100 -4.16 -8.85 7.44
N ALA A 101 -5.04 -8.56 6.50
CA ALA A 101 -5.93 -7.42 6.56
C ALA A 101 -7.34 -7.85 6.22
N VAL A 102 -8.32 -7.24 6.86
CA VAL A 102 -9.73 -7.44 6.57
C VAL A 102 -10.35 -6.10 6.22
N VAL A 103 -10.95 -6.00 5.05
CA VAL A 103 -11.61 -4.79 4.59
C VAL A 103 -13.10 -4.90 4.88
N GLU A 104 -13.62 -3.99 5.70
CA GLU A 104 -15.04 -3.96 6.04
C GLU A 104 -15.58 -2.58 5.68
N ASN A 105 -16.26 -2.49 4.55
CA ASN A 105 -16.75 -1.21 4.01
C ASN A 105 -15.55 -0.26 3.82
N ASP A 106 -15.53 0.85 4.55
CA ASP A 106 -14.45 1.83 4.46
C ASP A 106 -13.38 1.64 5.54
N THR A 107 -13.51 0.60 6.36
CA THR A 107 -12.60 0.32 7.45
C THR A 107 -11.72 -0.85 7.09
N VAL A 108 -10.45 -0.77 7.44
CA VAL A 108 -9.51 -1.87 7.28
C VAL A 108 -8.98 -2.26 8.64
N LYS A 109 -9.15 -3.53 8.97
CA LYS A 109 -8.67 -4.09 10.21
C LYS A 109 -7.40 -4.88 9.93
N ILE A 110 -6.32 -4.54 10.60
CA ILE A 110 -5.07 -5.30 10.51
C ILE A 110 -5.11 -6.37 11.59
N GLU A 111 -5.11 -7.62 11.15
CA GLU A 111 -4.98 -8.73 12.08
C GLU A 111 -3.54 -8.76 12.58
N ALA A 112 -3.34 -8.98 13.85
CA ALA A 112 -2.02 -9.03 14.42
C ALA A 112 -1.41 -10.40 14.08
N PRO A 113 -0.82 -10.51 12.93
CA PRO A 113 -0.63 -11.82 12.37
C PRO A 113 0.58 -12.49 12.90
N MET A 114 1.58 -11.74 13.20
CA MET A 114 2.86 -12.34 13.44
C MET A 114 3.48 -11.81 14.70
N PRO A 115 4.03 -12.68 15.52
CA PRO A 115 4.75 -12.25 16.71
C PRO A 115 5.83 -11.22 16.40
N THR A 116 6.46 -11.35 15.25
CA THR A 116 7.52 -10.45 14.85
C THR A 116 7.04 -9.00 14.69
N LEU A 117 5.78 -8.78 14.32
CA LEU A 117 5.27 -7.43 14.18
C LEU A 117 5.19 -6.73 15.52
N SER A 118 4.80 -7.44 16.56
CA SER A 118 4.73 -6.84 17.88
C SER A 118 6.11 -6.42 18.38
N LEU A 119 7.16 -7.04 17.88
CA LEU A 119 8.52 -6.72 18.27
C LEU A 119 9.05 -5.48 17.55
N ILE A 120 8.45 -5.10 16.47
CA ILE A 120 8.90 -3.96 15.67
C ILE A 120 8.40 -2.65 16.26
N HIS A 121 7.39 -2.69 17.07
CA HIS A 121 6.84 -1.50 17.74
C HIS A 121 6.46 -0.40 16.76
N ILE A 122 5.72 -0.77 15.84
CA ILE A 122 5.29 0.14 14.78
C ILE A 122 4.22 1.07 15.27
#